data_e85c35028d9b05a58d83b3215383f6c0
#
_entry.id   e85c35028d9b05a58d83b3215383f6c0
#
_cell.length_a   1.000
_cell.length_b   1.000
_cell.length_c   1.000
_cell.angle_alpha   90.00
_cell.angle_beta   90.00
_cell.angle_gamma   90.00
#
_symmetry.space_group_name_H-M   'P 1'
#
loop_
_entity.id
_entity.type
_entity.pdbx_description
1 polymer ?
#
loop_
_entity_poly.entity_id
_entity_poly.type
_entity_poly.pdbx_seq_one_letter_code
_entity_poly.pdbx_strand_id
1 'polypeptide(L)'
;VVVTTRWPQVAEICRELRCACVRHDGALRSESVRAGLTWGADRDWRGCLFLPGDQPLVSSDSFEALAGAFKANGGVVPVRLALNGEPASPVLFPASFFPNLMGLKGKDGGSSLLRGRADIQLVEARAYELWDVDTAKGQRRVSEHVAACYAPR
;
A
#
# COMPACT_ATOMS: atom_id res chain seq x y z
N VAL A 1 -6.56 -7.71 6.01
CA VAL A 1 -6.58 -6.37 5.36
C VAL A 1 -7.36 -5.42 6.24
N VAL A 2 -6.90 -4.18 6.37
CA VAL A 2 -7.63 -3.08 7.00
C VAL A 2 -7.52 -1.84 6.11
N VAL A 3 -8.63 -1.15 5.92
CA VAL A 3 -8.67 0.14 5.23
C VAL A 3 -8.63 1.26 6.27
N THR A 4 -7.73 2.22 6.11
CA THR A 4 -7.69 3.43 6.94
C THR A 4 -8.20 4.60 6.12
N THR A 5 -9.19 5.32 6.61
CA THR A 5 -9.81 6.41 5.86
C THR A 5 -10.40 7.48 6.76
N ARG A 6 -10.44 8.70 6.26
CA ARG A 6 -11.21 9.80 6.87
C ARG A 6 -12.61 9.96 6.25
N TRP A 7 -12.86 9.32 5.12
CA TRP A 7 -14.07 9.52 4.33
C TRP A 7 -15.17 8.54 4.76
N PRO A 8 -16.35 9.05 5.20
CA PRO A 8 -17.47 8.19 5.58
C PRO A 8 -17.93 7.25 4.45
N GLN A 9 -17.88 7.73 3.20
CA GLN A 9 -18.29 6.96 2.02
C GLN A 9 -17.41 5.71 1.82
N VAL A 10 -16.09 5.85 2.05
CA VAL A 10 -15.16 4.70 1.97
C VAL A 10 -15.44 3.71 3.10
N ALA A 11 -15.74 4.20 4.31
CA ALA A 11 -16.10 3.32 5.43
C ALA A 11 -17.41 2.54 5.16
N GLU A 12 -18.37 3.16 4.48
CA GLU A 12 -19.61 2.50 4.05
C GLU A 12 -19.32 1.36 3.06
N ILE A 13 -18.51 1.62 2.03
CA ILE A 13 -18.07 0.60 1.07
C ILE A 13 -17.35 -0.55 1.78
N CYS A 14 -16.47 -0.24 2.75
CA CYS A 14 -15.81 -1.28 3.54
C CYS A 14 -16.80 -2.15 4.31
N ARG A 15 -17.85 -1.56 4.86
CA ARG A 15 -18.91 -2.28 5.57
C ARG A 15 -19.67 -3.22 4.63
N GLU A 16 -20.04 -2.75 3.45
CA GLU A 16 -20.70 -3.56 2.41
C GLU A 16 -19.84 -4.74 1.97
N LEU A 17 -18.54 -4.50 1.78
CA LEU A 17 -17.55 -5.51 1.38
C LEU A 17 -17.06 -6.38 2.56
N ARG A 18 -17.58 -6.17 3.78
CA ARG A 18 -17.13 -6.85 5.01
C ARG A 18 -15.62 -6.75 5.23
N CYS A 19 -15.03 -5.62 4.86
CA CYS A 19 -13.62 -5.31 5.06
C CYS A 19 -13.44 -4.52 6.36
N ALA A 20 -12.41 -4.84 7.15
CA ALA A 20 -12.08 -4.05 8.32
C ALA A 20 -11.73 -2.62 7.92
N CYS A 21 -12.27 -1.65 8.66
CA CYS A 21 -12.06 -0.23 8.39
C CYS A 21 -11.79 0.52 9.69
N VAL A 22 -10.77 1.38 9.67
CA VAL A 22 -10.47 2.33 10.76
C VAL A 22 -10.69 3.73 10.23
N ARG A 23 -11.69 4.41 10.78
CA ARG A 23 -11.89 5.84 10.52
C ARG A 23 -10.99 6.67 11.42
N HIS A 24 -10.46 7.76 10.85
CA HIS A 24 -9.73 8.79 11.59
C HIS A 24 -10.12 10.17 11.04
N ASP A 25 -9.96 11.20 11.85
CA ASP A 25 -10.34 12.57 11.45
C ASP A 25 -9.17 13.34 10.81
N GLY A 26 -8.00 12.78 10.83
CA GLY A 26 -6.79 13.39 10.31
C GLY A 26 -6.77 13.54 8.79
N ALA A 27 -6.19 14.64 8.32
CA ALA A 27 -6.03 14.95 6.90
C ALA A 27 -4.66 14.52 6.34
N LEU A 28 -3.78 14.02 7.20
CA LEU A 28 -2.38 13.77 6.88
C LEU A 28 -2.13 12.27 6.65
N ARG A 29 -1.25 11.97 5.70
CA ARG A 29 -0.89 10.57 5.37
C ARG A 29 -0.31 9.82 6.58
N SER A 30 0.48 10.50 7.40
CA SER A 30 1.03 9.93 8.64
C SER A 30 -0.03 9.47 9.64
N GLU A 31 -1.21 10.08 9.63
CA GLU A 31 -2.33 9.73 10.52
C GLU A 31 -2.99 8.42 10.07
N SER A 32 -3.16 8.23 8.75
CA SER A 32 -3.63 6.96 8.19
C SER A 32 -2.67 5.81 8.50
N VAL A 33 -1.35 6.05 8.41
CA VAL A 33 -0.32 5.06 8.77
C VAL A 33 -0.44 4.68 10.25
N ARG A 34 -0.52 5.66 11.14
CA ARG A 34 -0.69 5.40 12.59
C ARG A 34 -1.98 4.66 12.90
N ALA A 35 -3.10 5.06 12.31
CA ALA A 35 -4.39 4.40 12.51
C ALA A 35 -4.34 2.91 12.14
N GLY A 36 -3.72 2.58 11.02
CA GLY A 36 -3.55 1.19 10.59
C GLY A 36 -2.64 0.38 11.52
N LEU A 37 -1.51 0.93 11.93
CA LEU A 37 -0.59 0.26 12.86
C LEU A 37 -1.18 0.11 14.25
N THR A 38 -1.91 1.11 14.76
CA THR A 38 -2.61 1.02 16.05
C THR A 38 -3.67 -0.08 16.02
N TRP A 39 -4.43 -0.20 14.92
CA TRP A 39 -5.40 -1.28 14.77
C TRP A 39 -4.75 -2.66 14.80
N GLY A 40 -3.51 -2.76 14.34
CA GLY A 40 -2.73 -4.00 14.34
C GLY A 40 -1.88 -4.25 15.58
N ALA A 41 -1.85 -3.34 16.56
CA ALA A 41 -0.90 -3.36 17.67
C ALA A 41 -0.96 -4.64 18.51
N ASP A 42 -2.16 -5.22 18.70
CA ASP A 42 -2.38 -6.46 19.46
C ASP A 42 -2.19 -7.74 18.63
N ARG A 43 -1.74 -7.59 17.38
CA ARG A 43 -1.50 -8.70 16.47
C ARG A 43 0.01 -8.88 16.28
N ASP A 44 0.48 -10.10 16.36
CA ASP A 44 1.89 -10.43 16.16
C ASP A 44 2.30 -10.31 14.68
N TRP A 45 2.25 -9.09 14.15
CA TRP A 45 2.63 -8.82 12.76
C TRP A 45 4.13 -8.78 12.58
N ARG A 46 4.65 -9.61 11.73
CA ARG A 46 6.07 -9.59 11.32
C ARG A 46 6.37 -8.46 10.33
N GLY A 47 5.37 -7.95 9.66
CA GLY A 47 5.45 -6.83 8.71
C GLY A 47 4.08 -6.32 8.33
N CYS A 48 4.05 -5.16 7.67
CA CYS A 48 2.83 -4.53 7.18
C CYS A 48 3.02 -3.99 5.77
N LEU A 49 2.14 -4.38 4.86
CA LEU A 49 2.09 -3.84 3.49
C LEU A 49 1.22 -2.59 3.47
N PHE A 50 1.79 -1.49 3.00
CA PHE A 50 1.06 -0.23 2.78
C PHE A 50 0.76 -0.08 1.29
N LEU A 51 -0.53 -0.21 0.97
CA LEU A 51 -1.05 -0.02 -0.39
C LEU A 51 -1.78 1.33 -0.46
N PRO A 52 -1.39 2.25 -1.37
CA PRO A 52 -2.18 3.43 -1.69
C PRO A 52 -3.56 3.03 -2.26
N GLY A 53 -4.62 3.67 -1.78
CA GLY A 53 -5.99 3.37 -2.24
C GLY A 53 -6.30 3.83 -3.66
N ASP A 54 -5.44 4.62 -4.24
CA ASP A 54 -5.51 5.17 -5.60
C ASP A 54 -4.80 4.30 -6.66
N GLN A 55 -4.21 3.15 -6.28
CA GLN A 55 -3.57 2.18 -7.17
C GLN A 55 -4.40 0.88 -7.28
N PRO A 56 -5.52 0.88 -8.03
CA PRO A 56 -6.48 -0.23 -8.02
C PRO A 56 -6.05 -1.45 -8.84
N LEU A 57 -4.97 -1.38 -9.60
CA LEU A 57 -4.55 -2.42 -10.55
C LEU A 57 -3.41 -3.31 -10.04
N VAL A 58 -2.95 -3.12 -8.80
CA VAL A 58 -1.94 -4.00 -8.21
C VAL A 58 -2.48 -5.42 -8.15
N SER A 59 -1.79 -6.37 -8.80
CA SER A 59 -2.25 -7.74 -8.97
C SER A 59 -1.97 -8.62 -7.73
N SER A 60 -2.68 -9.75 -7.64
CA SER A 60 -2.38 -10.79 -6.67
C SER A 60 -0.96 -11.32 -6.82
N ASP A 61 -0.48 -11.49 -8.06
CA ASP A 61 0.89 -11.96 -8.34
C ASP A 61 1.93 -11.03 -7.72
N SER A 62 1.72 -9.70 -7.83
CA SER A 62 2.60 -8.70 -7.22
C SER A 62 2.57 -8.76 -5.70
N PHE A 63 1.41 -8.99 -5.07
CA PHE A 63 1.33 -9.20 -3.63
C PHE A 63 2.04 -10.47 -3.19
N GLU A 64 1.88 -11.57 -3.92
CA GLU A 64 2.58 -12.83 -3.65
C GLU A 64 4.09 -12.68 -3.80
N ALA A 65 4.55 -11.98 -4.84
CA ALA A 65 5.96 -11.71 -5.05
C ALA A 65 6.57 -10.86 -3.93
N LEU A 66 5.87 -9.80 -3.49
CA LEU A 66 6.29 -8.98 -2.34
C LEU A 66 6.39 -9.81 -1.06
N ALA A 67 5.37 -10.63 -0.78
CA ALA A 67 5.34 -11.49 0.41
C ALA A 67 6.43 -12.58 0.34
N GLY A 68 6.66 -13.16 -0.84
CA GLY A 68 7.71 -14.14 -1.09
C GLY A 68 9.10 -13.56 -0.88
N ALA A 69 9.36 -12.38 -1.45
CA ALA A 69 10.63 -11.67 -1.28
C ALA A 69 10.88 -11.28 0.20
N PHE A 70 9.84 -10.82 0.89
CA PHE A 70 9.91 -10.50 2.32
C PHE A 70 10.20 -11.73 3.19
N LYS A 71 9.56 -12.86 2.88
CA LYS A 71 9.83 -14.12 3.56
C LYS A 71 11.25 -14.61 3.28
N ALA A 72 11.72 -14.52 2.04
CA ALA A 72 13.05 -14.96 1.64
C ALA A 72 14.17 -14.16 2.32
N ASN A 73 13.96 -12.86 2.58
CA ASN A 73 14.93 -12.03 3.31
C ASN A 73 14.79 -12.11 4.85
N GLY A 74 13.99 -13.07 5.35
CA GLY A 74 13.74 -13.25 6.79
C GLY A 74 12.81 -12.21 7.42
N GLY A 75 12.19 -11.34 6.62
CA GLY A 75 11.32 -10.26 7.12
C GLY A 75 12.09 -9.15 7.83
N VAL A 76 13.33 -8.89 7.41
CA VAL A 76 14.24 -7.92 8.08
C VAL A 76 14.47 -6.66 7.28
N VAL A 77 14.32 -6.70 5.95
CA VAL A 77 14.44 -5.51 5.10
C VAL A 77 13.14 -5.17 4.40
N PRO A 78 12.86 -3.89 4.13
CA PRO A 78 11.69 -3.50 3.37
C PRO A 78 11.72 -4.06 1.95
N VAL A 79 10.53 -4.43 1.45
CA VAL A 79 10.32 -4.87 0.07
C VAL A 79 9.32 -3.93 -0.59
N ARG A 80 9.55 -3.53 -1.83
CA ARG A 80 8.63 -2.64 -2.54
C ARG A 80 8.55 -2.95 -4.03
N LEU A 81 7.45 -2.55 -4.65
CA LEU A 81 7.38 -2.61 -6.10
C LEU A 81 8.35 -1.62 -6.74
N ALA A 82 8.75 -1.94 -7.96
CA ALA A 82 9.58 -1.10 -8.80
C ALA A 82 9.13 -1.19 -10.26
N LEU A 83 9.51 -0.22 -11.06
CA LEU A 83 9.37 -0.26 -12.52
C LEU A 83 10.71 0.14 -13.13
N ASN A 84 11.32 -0.78 -13.89
CA ASN A 84 12.66 -0.60 -14.47
C ASN A 84 13.72 -0.20 -13.42
N GLY A 85 13.64 -0.81 -12.23
CA GLY A 85 14.52 -0.51 -11.10
C GLY A 85 14.16 0.75 -10.31
N GLU A 86 13.20 1.56 -10.76
CA GLU A 86 12.76 2.75 -10.03
C GLU A 86 11.73 2.38 -8.95
N PRO A 87 12.02 2.72 -7.70
CA PRO A 87 11.17 2.33 -6.56
C PRO A 87 9.77 2.93 -6.61
N ALA A 88 8.75 2.10 -6.41
CA ALA A 88 7.33 2.47 -6.42
C ALA A 88 6.60 1.97 -5.17
N SER A 89 5.28 2.21 -5.10
CA SER A 89 4.37 1.61 -4.11
C SER A 89 3.64 0.41 -4.75
N PRO A 90 3.14 -0.52 -3.95
CA PRO A 90 3.14 -0.60 -2.48
C PRO A 90 4.50 -0.95 -1.86
N VAL A 91 4.56 -0.79 -0.52
CA VAL A 91 5.75 -1.10 0.28
C VAL A 91 5.38 -2.02 1.44
N LEU A 92 6.12 -3.10 1.61
CA LEU A 92 6.04 -4.01 2.73
C LEU A 92 7.17 -3.71 3.72
N PHE A 93 6.82 -3.23 4.89
CA PHE A 93 7.77 -2.91 5.96
C PHE A 93 7.86 -4.03 6.99
N PRO A 94 9.05 -4.39 7.45
CA PRO A 94 9.23 -5.26 8.62
C PRO A 94 8.75 -4.58 9.91
N ALA A 95 8.39 -5.39 10.91
CA ALA A 95 7.92 -4.89 12.21
C ALA A 95 8.94 -3.96 12.90
N SER A 96 10.23 -4.13 12.66
CA SER A 96 11.29 -3.24 13.15
C SER A 96 11.13 -1.77 12.71
N PHE A 97 10.37 -1.51 11.64
CA PHE A 97 10.07 -0.15 11.17
C PHE A 97 8.83 0.48 11.84
N PHE A 98 8.03 -0.29 12.57
CA PHE A 98 6.79 0.22 13.16
C PHE A 98 6.99 1.42 14.09
N PRO A 99 8.01 1.47 14.98
CA PRO A 99 8.27 2.66 15.79
C PRO A 99 8.53 3.91 14.94
N ASN A 100 9.30 3.79 13.86
CA ASN A 100 9.59 4.88 12.94
C ASN A 100 8.33 5.32 12.16
N LEU A 101 7.52 4.38 11.70
CA LEU A 101 6.25 4.63 11.01
C LEU A 101 5.24 5.31 11.94
N MET A 102 5.17 4.91 13.22
CA MET A 102 4.35 5.58 14.24
C MET A 102 4.84 7.00 14.53
N GLY A 103 6.13 7.26 14.40
CA GLY A 103 6.75 8.59 14.57
C GLY A 103 6.60 9.54 13.38
N LEU A 104 6.04 9.10 12.24
CA LEU A 104 5.85 9.96 11.06
C LEU A 104 4.98 11.18 11.36
N LYS A 105 5.29 12.30 10.72
CA LYS A 105 4.58 13.57 10.89
C LYS A 105 4.16 14.15 9.53
N GLY A 106 3.11 14.94 9.56
CA GLY A 106 2.68 15.72 8.40
C GLY A 106 2.27 14.85 7.20
N LYS A 107 2.69 15.28 6.04
CA LYS A 107 2.40 14.59 4.76
C LYS A 107 3.31 13.40 4.48
N ASP A 108 4.26 13.10 5.38
CA ASP A 108 5.16 11.98 5.20
C ASP A 108 4.40 10.66 5.25
N GLY A 109 4.64 9.84 4.24
CA GLY A 109 4.28 8.43 4.20
C GLY A 109 5.50 7.56 4.48
N GLY A 110 5.30 6.25 4.61
CA GLY A 110 6.37 5.30 4.88
C GLY A 110 7.57 5.40 3.92
N SER A 111 7.36 5.82 2.69
CA SER A 111 8.42 5.96 1.69
C SER A 111 9.53 6.95 2.10
N SER A 112 9.24 7.93 2.97
CA SER A 112 10.27 8.85 3.47
C SER A 112 11.35 8.15 4.31
N LEU A 113 10.99 7.06 4.98
CA LEU A 113 11.91 6.23 5.78
C LEU A 113 12.88 5.40 4.92
N LEU A 114 12.60 5.30 3.64
CA LEU A 114 13.40 4.50 2.69
C LEU A 114 14.35 5.35 1.86
N ARG A 115 14.29 6.67 1.98
CA ARG A 115 15.12 7.58 1.19
C ARG A 115 16.58 7.41 1.53
N GLY A 116 17.42 7.17 0.50
CA GLY A 116 18.85 6.98 0.65
C GLY A 116 19.30 5.64 1.24
N ARG A 117 18.36 4.69 1.44
CA ARG A 117 18.70 3.34 1.88
C ARG A 117 19.06 2.45 0.70
N ALA A 118 20.14 1.68 0.85
CA ALA A 118 20.56 0.69 -0.14
C ALA A 118 20.00 -0.72 0.16
N ASP A 119 19.51 -0.95 1.38
CA ASP A 119 19.03 -2.24 1.87
C ASP A 119 17.52 -2.45 1.63
N ILE A 120 17.03 -2.04 0.45
CA ILE A 120 15.63 -2.22 0.04
C ILE A 120 15.60 -3.27 -1.06
N GLN A 121 14.74 -4.28 -0.91
CA GLN A 121 14.51 -5.25 -1.98
C GLN A 121 13.43 -4.75 -2.93
N LEU A 122 13.73 -4.76 -4.22
CA LEU A 122 12.81 -4.37 -5.28
C LEU A 122 12.16 -5.59 -5.93
N VAL A 123 10.88 -5.48 -6.24
CA VAL A 123 10.10 -6.47 -7.00
C VAL A 123 9.53 -5.73 -8.21
N GLU A 124 9.90 -6.17 -9.40
CA GLU A 124 9.43 -5.55 -10.65
C GLU A 124 7.94 -5.78 -10.85
N ALA A 125 7.24 -4.70 -11.16
CA ALA A 125 5.80 -4.68 -11.45
C ALA A 125 5.57 -4.39 -12.93
N ARG A 126 4.37 -4.74 -13.42
CA ARG A 126 3.92 -4.29 -14.73
C ARG A 126 3.53 -2.82 -14.65
N ALA A 127 3.84 -2.05 -15.70
CA ALA A 127 3.64 -0.59 -15.67
C ALA A 127 2.21 -0.17 -15.29
N TYR A 128 1.18 -0.90 -15.72
CA TYR A 128 -0.22 -0.57 -15.43
C TYR A 128 -0.59 -0.75 -13.95
N GLU A 129 0.10 -1.63 -13.21
CA GLU A 129 -0.16 -1.86 -11.78
C GLU A 129 0.18 -0.64 -10.92
N LEU A 130 1.04 0.24 -11.44
CA LEU A 130 1.48 1.45 -10.74
C LEU A 130 0.68 2.70 -11.15
N TRP A 131 -0.35 2.54 -11.99
CA TRP A 131 -1.21 3.67 -12.37
C TRP A 131 -2.12 4.06 -11.20
N ASP A 132 -2.21 5.37 -10.99
CA ASP A 132 -3.11 5.98 -10.03
C ASP A 132 -4.38 6.56 -10.69
N VAL A 133 -5.38 6.85 -9.86
CA VAL A 133 -6.64 7.45 -10.28
C VAL A 133 -6.83 8.88 -9.79
N ASP A 134 -5.75 9.57 -9.41
CA ASP A 134 -5.79 10.93 -8.86
C ASP A 134 -6.30 11.98 -9.86
N THR A 135 -6.20 11.69 -11.14
CA THR A 135 -6.61 12.61 -12.22
C THR A 135 -7.67 11.99 -13.13
N ALA A 136 -8.47 12.82 -13.79
CA ALA A 136 -9.44 12.36 -14.79
C ALA A 136 -8.77 11.54 -15.92
N LYS A 137 -7.51 11.83 -16.26
CA LYS A 137 -6.71 11.05 -17.22
C LYS A 137 -6.36 9.68 -16.64
N GLY A 138 -5.91 9.63 -15.39
CA GLY A 138 -5.60 8.37 -14.67
C GLY A 138 -6.85 7.49 -14.56
N GLN A 139 -7.97 8.06 -14.15
CA GLN A 139 -9.25 7.34 -14.05
C GLN A 139 -9.68 6.73 -15.39
N ARG A 140 -9.61 7.49 -16.48
CA ARG A 140 -9.92 6.99 -17.85
C ARG A 140 -9.02 5.83 -18.23
N ARG A 141 -7.70 6.00 -18.07
CA ARG A 141 -6.69 4.99 -18.40
C ARG A 141 -6.93 3.67 -17.66
N VAL A 142 -7.21 3.75 -16.37
CA VAL A 142 -7.53 2.58 -15.54
C VAL A 142 -8.84 1.94 -16.00
N SER A 143 -9.90 2.72 -16.23
CA SER A 143 -11.20 2.20 -16.69
C SER A 143 -11.11 1.50 -18.05
N GLU A 144 -10.37 2.06 -18.98
CA GLU A 144 -10.14 1.46 -20.31
C GLU A 144 -9.38 0.13 -20.19
N HIS A 145 -8.36 0.08 -19.33
CA HIS A 145 -7.62 -1.14 -19.09
C HIS A 145 -8.48 -2.26 -18.46
N VAL A 146 -9.28 -1.91 -17.45
CA VAL A 146 -10.22 -2.84 -16.82
C VAL A 146 -11.24 -3.35 -17.84
N ALA A 147 -11.82 -2.47 -18.64
CA ALA A 147 -12.78 -2.86 -19.68
C ALA A 147 -12.15 -3.82 -20.71
N ALA A 148 -10.90 -3.58 -21.10
CA ALA A 148 -10.20 -4.46 -22.04
C ALA A 148 -9.87 -5.85 -21.44
N CYS A 149 -9.55 -5.91 -20.14
CA CYS A 149 -9.19 -7.16 -19.48
C CYS A 149 -10.40 -8.02 -19.06
N TYR A 150 -11.52 -7.38 -18.73
CA TYR A 150 -12.72 -8.01 -18.15
C TYR A 150 -13.96 -7.87 -19.03
N ALA A 151 -13.82 -7.53 -20.33
CA ALA A 151 -14.93 -7.57 -21.28
C ALA A 151 -15.54 -8.98 -21.28
N PRO A 152 -16.86 -9.11 -21.13
CA PRO A 152 -17.51 -10.42 -21.28
C PRO A 152 -17.26 -10.93 -22.70
N ARG A 153 -16.78 -12.16 -22.81
CA ARG A 153 -16.64 -12.87 -24.09
C ARG A 153 -18.00 -13.28 -24.61
#